data_6ec8b911c38629d7dbb87112daabfa90
#
_entry.id   6ec8b911c38629d7dbb87112daabfa90
#
_cell.length_a   1.000
_cell.length_b   1.000
_cell.length_c   1.000
_cell.angle_alpha   90.00
_cell.angle_beta   90.00
_cell.angle_gamma   90.00
#
_symmetry.space_group_name_H-M   'P 1'
#
loop_
_entity.id
_entity.type
_entity.pdbx_description
1 polymer ?
#
loop_
_entity_poly.entity_id
_entity_poly.type
_entity_poly.pdbx_seq_one_letter_code
_entity_poly.pdbx_strand_id
1 'polypeptide(L)'
;MGGTLQILLALRKIALRCAKLPAVALVRKLCYTNCYHTGVAPGWFYLAVFNHLLGWRVCMDRYKLLITGGAPLRGETIVFGGKNTSVAVVPAMLLCDEPCVVENLPDIEDIHVVYDMLNLLGAKVDYDPKARRMTVDPRPVNSFHVPYQYTQRMRASYYLWGALLGRCGQCEVGYPGGCAIGNRPFEQHVKGFRALGAQVDDYGGMIYAKGDMVGADVFFDRITVGGTINVMLAAAKAHGNTTIHNAAREPHIVDLANFLNSMGGRVRGAGTDTIRIRGVDYMHGSRYSVIPDQIETGTLMIAAAATHGDVTIRGCIPTHMEALTAKLLEMGVQVTSTDDTIRVRAERQHRAVNIKTQEYPGFPTDLQQPMSAMLTCAAGDSLVIETIFENRFKHLVEMQRMGAKVRIVEQTAIIEGVDALYGAPVTATDLRAGAALVIAGLMAKGTTEIYEPSYIERGYERIEDKLRALGADIARVPL
;
A
#
# COMPACT_ATOMS: atom_id res chain seq x y z
N MET A 1 -5.04 26.80 37.71
CA MET A 1 -5.68 26.78 36.39
C MET A 1 -5.41 28.00 35.48
N GLY A 2 -5.05 29.17 36.02
CA GLY A 2 -4.80 30.39 35.22
C GLY A 2 -3.48 30.43 34.44
N GLY A 3 -2.43 29.76 34.91
CA GLY A 3 -1.11 29.80 34.32
C GLY A 3 -0.99 29.02 32.98
N THR A 4 -1.68 27.88 32.87
CA THR A 4 -1.63 27.00 31.71
C THR A 4 -2.30 27.65 30.48
N LEU A 5 -3.37 28.40 30.69
CA LEU A 5 -4.11 29.10 29.63
C LEU A 5 -3.29 30.28 29.03
N GLN A 6 -2.58 31.01 29.89
CA GLN A 6 -1.69 32.10 29.44
C GLN A 6 -0.48 31.59 28.64
N ILE A 7 0.08 30.44 29.05
CA ILE A 7 1.17 29.79 28.31
C ILE A 7 0.70 29.31 26.93
N LEU A 8 -0.49 28.72 26.85
CA LEU A 8 -1.11 28.26 25.59
C LEU A 8 -1.40 29.45 24.62
N LEU A 9 -1.87 30.58 25.14
CA LEU A 9 -2.11 31.79 24.35
C LEU A 9 -0.81 32.45 23.87
N ALA A 10 0.25 32.41 24.67
CA ALA A 10 1.57 32.91 24.30
C ALA A 10 2.20 32.01 23.21
N LEU A 11 2.09 30.67 23.32
CA LEU A 11 2.56 29.72 22.34
C LEU A 11 1.81 29.87 21.00
N ARG A 12 0.51 30.13 21.02
CA ARG A 12 -0.30 30.42 19.82
C ARG A 12 0.16 31.68 19.08
N LYS A 13 0.51 32.75 19.83
CA LYS A 13 1.03 34.01 19.25
C LYS A 13 2.43 33.84 18.66
N ILE A 14 3.28 32.96 19.24
CA ILE A 14 4.63 32.66 18.75
C ILE A 14 4.56 31.78 17.51
N ALA A 15 3.70 30.76 17.48
CA ALA A 15 3.51 29.89 16.31
C ALA A 15 3.02 30.66 15.08
N LEU A 16 2.13 31.64 15.26
CA LEU A 16 1.64 32.51 14.18
C LEU A 16 2.71 33.47 13.61
N ARG A 17 3.76 33.78 14.38
CA ARG A 17 4.89 34.62 13.93
C ARG A 17 6.05 33.86 13.28
N CYS A 18 6.12 32.53 13.45
CA CYS A 18 7.25 31.70 13.05
C CYS A 18 6.95 30.70 11.92
N ALA A 19 6.02 31.02 11.04
CA ALA A 19 5.58 30.15 9.91
C ALA A 19 6.70 29.74 8.90
N LYS A 20 7.96 30.11 9.13
CA LYS A 20 9.09 29.81 8.23
C LYS A 20 10.21 28.96 8.85
N LEU A 21 10.07 28.44 10.08
CA LEU A 21 11.09 27.59 10.71
C LEU A 21 10.62 26.12 10.78
N PRO A 22 11.50 25.14 10.53
CA PRO A 22 11.14 23.72 10.68
C PRO A 22 10.71 23.44 12.11
N ALA A 23 9.57 22.78 12.29
CA ALA A 23 8.89 22.55 13.59
C ALA A 23 9.82 21.96 14.67
N VAL A 24 10.80 21.14 14.31
CA VAL A 24 11.76 20.52 15.21
C VAL A 24 12.73 21.53 15.85
N ALA A 25 13.18 22.53 15.10
CA ALA A 25 14.08 23.58 15.62
C ALA A 25 13.35 24.52 16.61
N LEU A 26 12.06 24.77 16.36
CA LEU A 26 11.20 25.57 17.23
C LEU A 26 10.93 24.85 18.56
N VAL A 27 10.63 23.55 18.51
CA VAL A 27 10.40 22.72 19.70
C VAL A 27 11.66 22.62 20.57
N ARG A 28 12.85 22.40 19.98
CA ARG A 28 14.10 22.38 20.72
C ARG A 28 14.38 23.71 21.44
N LYS A 29 14.18 24.83 20.77
CA LYS A 29 14.43 26.16 21.34
C LYS A 29 13.44 26.52 22.46
N LEU A 30 12.17 26.17 22.32
CA LEU A 30 11.13 26.35 23.34
C LEU A 30 11.32 25.47 24.58
N CYS A 31 11.76 24.23 24.41
CA CYS A 31 12.06 23.32 25.52
C CYS A 31 13.28 23.75 26.32
N TYR A 32 14.35 24.22 25.66
CA TYR A 32 15.56 24.68 26.34
C TYR A 32 15.33 25.92 27.21
N THR A 33 14.46 26.82 26.77
CA THR A 33 14.20 28.09 27.48
C THR A 33 13.24 27.93 28.67
N ASN A 34 12.31 26.97 28.62
CA ASN A 34 11.27 26.83 29.65
C ASN A 34 11.55 25.75 30.72
N CYS A 35 12.40 24.76 30.47
CA CYS A 35 12.78 23.75 31.48
C CYS A 35 13.56 24.34 32.66
N TYR A 36 14.22 25.48 32.49
CA TYR A 36 14.92 26.17 33.58
C TYR A 36 14.00 26.93 34.58
N HIS A 37 12.74 27.19 34.18
CA HIS A 37 11.84 28.02 35.01
C HIS A 37 10.67 27.29 35.67
N THR A 38 10.37 26.03 35.34
CA THR A 38 9.13 25.36 35.78
C THR A 38 9.30 24.10 36.64
N GLY A 39 10.52 23.58 36.81
CA GLY A 39 10.79 22.41 37.67
C GLY A 39 10.09 21.10 37.24
N VAL A 40 9.52 21.02 36.05
CA VAL A 40 8.84 19.83 35.51
C VAL A 40 9.86 18.98 34.77
N ALA A 41 9.87 17.66 35.02
CA ALA A 41 10.77 16.72 34.35
C ALA A 41 10.63 16.80 32.82
N PRO A 42 11.75 16.91 32.08
CA PRO A 42 11.73 17.15 30.62
C PRO A 42 10.88 16.17 29.80
N GLY A 43 10.78 14.91 30.21
CA GLY A 43 10.05 13.87 29.49
C GLY A 43 8.53 14.10 29.33
N TRP A 44 7.88 14.61 30.36
CA TRP A 44 6.43 14.85 30.34
C TRP A 44 6.03 16.07 29.50
N PHE A 45 6.88 17.09 29.47
CA PHE A 45 6.65 18.27 28.66
C PHE A 45 6.84 17.98 27.16
N TYR A 46 7.85 17.15 26.80
CA TYR A 46 8.04 16.68 25.44
C TYR A 46 6.85 15.85 24.95
N LEU A 47 6.31 14.97 25.79
CA LEU A 47 5.16 14.12 25.42
C LEU A 47 3.89 14.96 25.21
N ALA A 48 3.64 15.96 26.06
CA ALA A 48 2.48 16.82 25.97
C ALA A 48 2.55 17.76 24.73
N VAL A 49 3.71 18.35 24.45
CA VAL A 49 3.92 19.22 23.28
C VAL A 49 3.92 18.39 21.99
N PHE A 50 4.49 17.21 22.03
CA PHE A 50 4.53 16.29 20.86
C PHE A 50 3.13 15.76 20.55
N ASN A 51 2.34 15.36 21.54
CA ASN A 51 0.95 14.93 21.36
C ASN A 51 0.04 16.09 20.91
N HIS A 52 0.33 17.32 21.35
CA HIS A 52 -0.44 18.49 20.93
C HIS A 52 -0.07 18.91 19.49
N LEU A 53 1.19 18.81 19.10
CA LEU A 53 1.64 19.06 17.71
C LEU A 53 1.19 17.95 16.75
N LEU A 54 1.17 16.68 17.19
CA LEU A 54 0.57 15.56 16.43
C LEU A 54 -0.95 15.74 16.29
N GLY A 55 -1.65 16.13 17.36
CA GLY A 55 -3.07 16.48 17.32
C GLY A 55 -3.36 17.68 16.41
N TRP A 56 -2.46 18.66 16.33
CA TRP A 56 -2.57 19.80 15.41
C TRP A 56 -2.31 19.42 13.96
N ARG A 57 -1.33 18.54 13.66
CA ARG A 57 -1.12 18.01 12.31
C ARG A 57 -2.35 17.22 11.84
N VAL A 58 -2.92 16.38 12.71
CA VAL A 58 -4.15 15.63 12.40
C VAL A 58 -5.37 16.57 12.21
N CYS A 59 -5.39 17.75 12.81
CA CYS A 59 -6.50 18.68 12.66
C CYS A 59 -6.36 19.65 11.48
N MET A 60 -5.13 19.89 10.97
CA MET A 60 -4.89 20.80 9.84
C MET A 60 -4.99 20.16 8.47
N ASP A 61 -5.01 18.81 8.38
CA ASP A 61 -5.01 18.06 7.12
C ASP A 61 -6.32 17.30 6.84
N ARG A 62 -7.42 17.62 7.53
CA ARG A 62 -8.71 17.03 7.17
C ARG A 62 -9.24 17.69 5.90
N TYR A 63 -9.37 16.89 4.86
CA TYR A 63 -9.93 17.31 3.59
C TYR A 63 -10.84 16.21 3.03
N LYS A 64 -11.66 16.59 2.05
CA LYS A 64 -12.46 15.67 1.24
C LYS A 64 -12.11 15.87 -0.24
N LEU A 65 -12.37 14.86 -1.05
CA LEU A 65 -12.34 15.02 -2.50
C LEU A 65 -13.75 15.39 -2.98
N LEU A 66 -13.82 16.42 -3.82
CA LEU A 66 -15.00 16.77 -4.59
C LEU A 66 -14.79 16.30 -6.02
N ILE A 67 -15.74 15.56 -6.57
CA ILE A 67 -15.67 15.06 -7.94
C ILE A 67 -16.97 15.41 -8.64
N THR A 68 -16.88 16.24 -9.68
CA THR A 68 -18.01 16.48 -10.60
C THR A 68 -17.88 15.49 -11.75
N GLY A 69 -18.79 14.54 -11.81
CA GLY A 69 -18.73 13.43 -12.77
C GLY A 69 -19.29 13.78 -14.14
N GLY A 70 -19.19 12.81 -15.05
CA GLY A 70 -19.76 12.88 -16.42
C GLY A 70 -18.78 13.32 -17.50
N ALA A 71 -17.55 13.77 -17.16
CA ALA A 71 -16.54 14.09 -18.15
C ALA A 71 -15.75 12.82 -18.56
N PRO A 72 -15.61 12.50 -19.88
CA PRO A 72 -14.76 11.41 -20.30
C PRO A 72 -13.29 11.71 -20.09
N LEU A 73 -12.54 10.76 -19.51
CA LEU A 73 -11.10 10.88 -19.36
C LEU A 73 -10.39 10.74 -20.71
N ARG A 74 -9.46 11.63 -21.02
CA ARG A 74 -8.73 11.63 -22.29
C ARG A 74 -7.27 12.04 -22.09
N GLY A 75 -6.38 11.45 -22.88
CA GLY A 75 -4.96 11.83 -22.90
C GLY A 75 -4.03 10.71 -22.48
N GLU A 76 -2.91 11.10 -21.92
CA GLU A 76 -1.85 10.15 -21.50
C GLU A 76 -1.51 10.34 -20.03
N THR A 77 -1.18 9.24 -19.38
CA THR A 77 -0.69 9.24 -18.00
C THR A 77 0.43 8.21 -17.84
N ILE A 78 1.24 8.38 -16.79
CA ILE A 78 2.35 7.48 -16.49
C ILE A 78 2.12 6.81 -15.14
N VAL A 79 2.46 5.52 -15.04
CA VAL A 79 2.47 4.75 -13.80
C VAL A 79 3.89 4.60 -13.32
N PHE A 80 4.07 4.75 -12.02
CA PHE A 80 5.35 4.57 -11.34
C PHE A 80 5.39 3.26 -10.57
N GLY A 81 6.42 3.09 -9.74
CA GLY A 81 6.66 1.87 -9.00
C GLY A 81 5.49 1.44 -8.10
N GLY A 82 5.30 0.14 -8.04
CA GLY A 82 4.18 -0.47 -7.35
C GLY A 82 4.28 -0.37 -5.82
N LYS A 83 3.17 -0.01 -5.18
CA LYS A 83 3.06 -0.06 -3.72
C LYS A 83 3.47 -1.42 -3.18
N ASN A 84 2.84 -2.50 -3.68
CA ASN A 84 3.04 -3.85 -3.15
C ASN A 84 4.48 -4.33 -3.33
N THR A 85 5.12 -3.97 -4.42
CA THR A 85 6.54 -4.21 -4.68
C THR A 85 7.42 -3.41 -3.72
N SER A 86 7.18 -2.12 -3.61
CA SER A 86 8.01 -1.22 -2.81
C SER A 86 8.03 -1.61 -1.34
N VAL A 87 6.87 -1.96 -0.76
CA VAL A 87 6.81 -2.37 0.66
C VAL A 87 7.42 -3.76 0.92
N ALA A 88 7.69 -4.57 -0.13
CA ALA A 88 8.43 -5.83 -0.02
C ALA A 88 9.94 -5.62 -0.21
N VAL A 89 10.33 -4.80 -1.21
CA VAL A 89 11.72 -4.56 -1.59
C VAL A 89 12.45 -3.66 -0.57
N VAL A 90 11.80 -2.61 -0.06
CA VAL A 90 12.46 -1.69 0.88
C VAL A 90 12.88 -2.36 2.19
N PRO A 91 12.08 -3.20 2.88
CA PRO A 91 12.59 -4.02 4.00
C PRO A 91 13.71 -4.99 3.63
N ALA A 92 13.71 -5.52 2.40
CA ALA A 92 14.76 -6.42 1.92
C ALA A 92 16.14 -5.74 1.83
N MET A 93 16.21 -4.39 1.72
CA MET A 93 17.47 -3.64 1.77
C MET A 93 18.24 -3.86 3.08
N LEU A 94 17.55 -4.25 4.16
CA LEU A 94 18.20 -4.62 5.42
C LEU A 94 19.11 -5.85 5.29
N LEU A 95 18.88 -6.74 4.33
CA LEU A 95 19.69 -7.94 4.12
C LEU A 95 21.07 -7.65 3.49
N CYS A 96 21.21 -6.47 2.90
CA CYS A 96 22.45 -6.04 2.26
C CYS A 96 23.54 -5.77 3.31
N ASP A 97 24.80 -6.06 2.96
CA ASP A 97 25.98 -5.79 3.81
C ASP A 97 26.68 -4.49 3.39
N GLU A 98 26.17 -3.81 2.37
CA GLU A 98 26.64 -2.54 1.82
C GLU A 98 25.47 -1.58 1.60
N PRO A 99 25.72 -0.27 1.35
CA PRO A 99 24.66 0.66 0.94
C PRO A 99 23.98 0.20 -0.35
N CYS A 100 22.66 0.27 -0.37
CA CYS A 100 21.81 -0.19 -1.46
C CYS A 100 20.86 0.94 -1.89
N VAL A 101 20.54 1.01 -3.18
CA VAL A 101 19.68 2.04 -3.77
C VAL A 101 18.48 1.41 -4.45
N VAL A 102 17.28 1.85 -4.09
CA VAL A 102 16.04 1.48 -4.78
C VAL A 102 15.42 2.71 -5.41
N GLU A 103 15.07 2.59 -6.69
CA GLU A 103 14.51 3.65 -7.54
C GLU A 103 13.07 3.32 -7.95
N ASN A 104 12.41 4.31 -8.55
CA ASN A 104 11.02 4.23 -8.98
C ASN A 104 10.05 4.00 -7.81
N LEU A 105 10.37 4.46 -6.61
CA LEU A 105 9.48 4.35 -5.45
C LEU A 105 8.33 5.37 -5.54
N PRO A 106 7.08 4.98 -5.27
CA PRO A 106 5.97 5.92 -5.22
C PRO A 106 6.04 6.77 -3.94
N ASP A 107 5.64 8.05 -4.04
CA ASP A 107 5.50 8.94 -2.87
C ASP A 107 4.15 8.71 -2.19
N ILE A 108 4.06 7.67 -1.38
CA ILE A 108 2.84 7.23 -0.67
C ILE A 108 3.12 7.03 0.81
N GLU A 109 2.08 7.16 1.64
CA GLU A 109 2.18 7.07 3.10
C GLU A 109 2.85 5.77 3.58
N ASP A 110 2.55 4.62 2.95
CA ASP A 110 3.13 3.34 3.36
C ASP A 110 4.67 3.31 3.18
N ILE A 111 5.25 4.06 2.23
CA ILE A 111 6.71 4.16 2.06
C ILE A 111 7.33 5.04 3.15
N HIS A 112 6.67 6.13 3.54
CA HIS A 112 7.11 6.97 4.66
C HIS A 112 7.09 6.18 5.99
N VAL A 113 6.09 5.31 6.19
CA VAL A 113 6.04 4.43 7.38
C VAL A 113 7.21 3.45 7.40
N VAL A 114 7.56 2.84 6.26
CA VAL A 114 8.73 1.95 6.18
C VAL A 114 10.02 2.73 6.42
N TYR A 115 10.16 3.93 5.84
CA TYR A 115 11.29 4.84 6.10
C TYR A 115 11.47 5.11 7.61
N ASP A 116 10.38 5.44 8.32
CA ASP A 116 10.41 5.67 9.77
C ASP A 116 10.90 4.43 10.52
N MET A 117 10.41 3.22 10.15
CA MET A 117 10.80 1.96 10.80
C MET A 117 12.26 1.60 10.54
N LEU A 118 12.79 1.83 9.33
CA LEU A 118 14.20 1.58 9.04
C LEU A 118 15.14 2.50 9.85
N ASN A 119 14.78 3.78 9.98
CA ASN A 119 15.51 4.72 10.83
C ASN A 119 15.46 4.31 12.31
N LEU A 120 14.29 3.85 12.79
CA LEU A 120 14.13 3.35 14.17
C LEU A 120 15.05 2.14 14.44
N LEU A 121 15.25 1.27 13.45
CA LEU A 121 16.17 0.12 13.56
C LEU A 121 17.64 0.51 13.53
N GLY A 122 17.96 1.77 13.25
CA GLY A 122 19.31 2.31 13.20
C GLY A 122 19.95 2.29 11.80
N ALA A 123 19.22 1.94 10.75
CA ALA A 123 19.71 2.09 9.39
C ALA A 123 19.91 3.58 9.04
N LYS A 124 20.92 3.88 8.21
CA LYS A 124 21.07 5.22 7.65
C LYS A 124 20.27 5.29 6.34
N VAL A 125 19.18 6.04 6.36
CA VAL A 125 18.26 6.12 5.24
C VAL A 125 18.24 7.54 4.67
N ASP A 126 18.40 7.65 3.35
CA ASP A 126 18.19 8.86 2.57
C ASP A 126 17.06 8.61 1.56
N TYR A 127 15.96 9.34 1.70
CA TYR A 127 14.79 9.21 0.82
C TYR A 127 14.50 10.53 0.15
N ASP A 128 14.57 10.54 -1.19
CA ASP A 128 14.18 11.64 -2.06
C ASP A 128 12.89 11.27 -2.82
N PRO A 129 11.70 11.69 -2.35
CA PRO A 129 10.43 11.40 -3.03
C PRO A 129 10.36 11.98 -4.44
N LYS A 130 10.99 13.14 -4.70
CA LYS A 130 10.99 13.77 -6.04
C LYS A 130 11.80 12.98 -7.04
N ALA A 131 12.95 12.46 -6.62
CA ALA A 131 13.78 11.56 -7.41
C ALA A 131 13.26 10.12 -7.39
N ARG A 132 12.20 9.81 -6.61
CA ARG A 132 11.64 8.47 -6.41
C ARG A 132 12.67 7.46 -6.00
N ARG A 133 13.60 7.84 -5.10
CA ARG A 133 14.77 7.06 -4.77
C ARG A 133 14.99 7.01 -3.26
N MET A 134 15.29 5.82 -2.77
CA MET A 134 15.72 5.59 -1.40
C MET A 134 17.08 4.91 -1.39
N THR A 135 18.00 5.43 -0.60
CA THR A 135 19.31 4.81 -0.30
C THR A 135 19.28 4.35 1.14
N VAL A 136 19.62 3.08 1.38
CA VAL A 136 19.71 2.51 2.72
C VAL A 136 21.12 1.95 2.94
N ASP A 137 21.79 2.43 3.98
CA ASP A 137 22.97 1.79 4.53
C ASP A 137 22.57 1.01 5.78
N PRO A 138 22.48 -0.32 5.71
CA PRO A 138 22.02 -1.14 6.83
C PRO A 138 23.12 -1.49 7.83
N ARG A 139 24.39 -1.13 7.57
CA ARG A 139 25.52 -1.47 8.45
C ARG A 139 25.39 -0.96 9.89
N PRO A 140 24.83 0.26 10.13
CA PRO A 140 24.63 0.78 11.48
C PRO A 140 23.43 0.19 12.23
N VAL A 141 22.62 -0.70 11.62
CA VAL A 141 21.46 -1.32 12.28
C VAL A 141 21.90 -1.97 13.59
N ASN A 142 21.28 -1.56 14.69
CA ASN A 142 21.61 -1.95 16.06
C ASN A 142 20.40 -2.37 16.89
N SER A 143 19.21 -2.42 16.26
CA SER A 143 17.95 -2.85 16.87
C SER A 143 17.23 -3.85 15.97
N PHE A 144 16.49 -4.74 16.59
CA PHE A 144 15.57 -5.68 15.95
C PHE A 144 14.14 -5.51 16.50
N HIS A 145 13.91 -4.41 17.24
CA HIS A 145 12.64 -4.10 17.90
C HIS A 145 11.88 -3.00 17.16
N VAL A 146 10.64 -3.30 16.73
CA VAL A 146 9.71 -2.33 16.12
C VAL A 146 8.43 -2.30 16.93
N PRO A 147 8.15 -1.21 17.67
CA PRO A 147 6.98 -1.09 18.54
C PRO A 147 5.65 -1.11 17.79
N TYR A 148 4.61 -1.59 18.46
CA TYR A 148 3.24 -1.68 17.93
C TYR A 148 2.72 -0.37 17.31
N GLN A 149 3.05 0.78 17.87
CA GLN A 149 2.62 2.10 17.37
C GLN A 149 3.09 2.42 15.94
N TYR A 150 4.19 1.82 15.47
CA TYR A 150 4.66 1.94 14.09
C TYR A 150 3.98 0.90 13.19
N THR A 151 3.89 -0.34 13.66
CA THR A 151 3.43 -1.47 12.82
C THR A 151 1.94 -1.42 12.54
N GLN A 152 1.13 -0.84 13.44
CA GLN A 152 -0.31 -0.69 13.24
C GLN A 152 -0.68 0.31 12.12
N ARG A 153 0.25 1.17 11.69
CA ARG A 153 0.00 2.14 10.61
C ARG A 153 -0.15 1.45 9.25
N MET A 154 0.49 0.30 9.04
CA MET A 154 0.42 -0.44 7.78
C MET A 154 0.49 -1.97 7.97
N ARG A 155 -0.17 -2.71 7.07
CA ARG A 155 -0.14 -4.17 7.12
C ARG A 155 1.24 -4.74 6.77
N ALA A 156 1.88 -4.21 5.74
CA ALA A 156 3.16 -4.72 5.23
C ALA A 156 4.35 -4.53 6.21
N SER A 157 4.14 -3.89 7.38
CA SER A 157 5.14 -3.85 8.46
C SER A 157 5.63 -5.25 8.88
N TYR A 158 4.82 -6.29 8.67
CA TYR A 158 5.24 -7.67 8.95
C TYR A 158 6.38 -8.17 8.05
N TYR A 159 6.73 -7.51 6.95
CA TYR A 159 7.90 -7.91 6.16
C TYR A 159 9.22 -7.69 6.92
N LEU A 160 9.20 -6.84 7.93
CA LEU A 160 10.33 -6.71 8.85
C LEU A 160 10.61 -7.99 9.67
N TRP A 161 9.62 -8.89 9.85
CA TRP A 161 9.86 -10.17 10.52
C TRP A 161 10.91 -10.98 9.76
N GLY A 162 10.68 -11.23 8.46
CA GLY A 162 11.60 -11.99 7.62
C GLY A 162 12.93 -11.27 7.40
N ALA A 163 12.91 -9.96 7.17
CA ALA A 163 14.11 -9.17 6.96
C ALA A 163 15.04 -9.14 8.19
N LEU A 164 14.48 -8.97 9.39
CA LEU A 164 15.25 -8.97 10.64
C LEU A 164 15.73 -10.37 11.02
N LEU A 165 14.90 -11.41 10.81
CA LEU A 165 15.35 -12.79 10.99
C LEU A 165 16.54 -13.12 10.08
N GLY A 166 16.45 -12.75 8.80
CA GLY A 166 17.55 -12.98 7.86
C GLY A 166 18.82 -12.20 8.19
N ARG A 167 18.68 -10.94 8.69
CA ARG A 167 19.82 -10.09 9.02
C ARG A 167 20.39 -10.35 10.42
N CYS A 168 19.51 -10.43 11.44
CA CYS A 168 19.89 -10.39 12.85
C CYS A 168 19.70 -11.74 13.55
N GLY A 169 19.10 -12.73 12.91
CA GLY A 169 18.67 -13.99 13.53
C GLY A 169 17.57 -13.81 14.58
N GLN A 170 17.00 -12.62 14.71
CA GLN A 170 15.94 -12.32 15.68
C GLN A 170 15.11 -11.11 15.28
N CYS A 171 13.84 -11.10 15.71
CA CYS A 171 12.94 -9.94 15.56
C CYS A 171 11.95 -9.84 16.73
N GLU A 172 11.63 -8.59 17.10
CA GLU A 172 10.59 -8.22 18.05
C GLU A 172 9.73 -7.13 17.39
N VAL A 173 8.65 -7.52 16.75
CA VAL A 173 7.89 -6.62 15.89
C VAL A 173 6.40 -6.68 16.26
N GLY A 174 5.78 -5.51 16.44
CA GLY A 174 4.37 -5.38 16.75
C GLY A 174 3.47 -6.00 15.68
N TYR A 175 2.26 -6.40 16.09
CA TYR A 175 1.25 -6.86 15.15
C TYR A 175 0.95 -5.80 14.10
N PRO A 176 0.86 -6.16 12.82
CA PRO A 176 0.57 -5.22 11.78
C PRO A 176 -0.88 -4.76 11.81
N GLY A 177 -1.09 -3.49 11.59
CA GLY A 177 -2.41 -2.90 11.37
C GLY A 177 -2.91 -3.04 9.94
N GLY A 178 -3.50 -1.97 9.44
CA GLY A 178 -4.01 -1.85 8.07
C GLY A 178 -5.53 -2.00 7.97
N CYS A 179 -6.06 -2.11 6.74
CA CYS A 179 -7.48 -2.10 6.47
C CYS A 179 -8.21 -3.35 6.97
N ALA A 180 -9.42 -3.16 7.52
CA ALA A 180 -10.30 -4.23 8.02
C ALA A 180 -11.12 -4.85 6.87
N ILE A 181 -10.44 -5.62 6.00
CA ILE A 181 -11.03 -6.27 4.80
C ILE A 181 -11.27 -7.77 4.97
N GLY A 182 -10.94 -8.36 6.11
CA GLY A 182 -11.10 -9.76 6.43
C GLY A 182 -10.06 -10.25 7.44
N ASN A 183 -10.19 -11.52 7.84
CA ASN A 183 -9.22 -12.19 8.69
C ASN A 183 -7.95 -12.48 7.88
N ARG A 184 -6.80 -12.04 8.37
CA ARG A 184 -5.48 -12.23 7.74
C ARG A 184 -4.49 -12.78 8.76
N PRO A 185 -4.66 -14.07 9.12
CA PRO A 185 -3.88 -14.70 10.17
C PRO A 185 -2.41 -14.90 9.75
N PHE A 186 -1.53 -15.07 10.73
CA PHE A 186 -0.08 -15.15 10.55
C PHE A 186 0.47 -16.57 10.59
N GLU A 187 -0.40 -17.60 10.70
CA GLU A 187 0.03 -19.01 10.89
C GLU A 187 1.05 -19.45 9.82
N GLN A 188 0.83 -19.05 8.56
CA GLN A 188 1.73 -19.46 7.48
C GLN A 188 3.10 -18.79 7.58
N HIS A 189 3.17 -17.56 8.09
CA HIS A 189 4.44 -16.87 8.39
C HIS A 189 5.18 -17.61 9.51
N VAL A 190 4.50 -17.88 10.62
CA VAL A 190 5.05 -18.61 11.77
C VAL A 190 5.48 -20.02 11.38
N LYS A 191 4.66 -20.72 10.59
CA LYS A 191 4.99 -22.05 10.05
C LYS A 191 6.31 -22.01 9.25
N GLY A 192 6.44 -21.03 8.37
CA GLY A 192 7.66 -20.85 7.56
C GLY A 192 8.89 -20.56 8.40
N PHE A 193 8.80 -19.67 9.39
CA PHE A 193 9.94 -19.35 10.28
C PHE A 193 10.34 -20.53 11.15
N ARG A 194 9.35 -21.28 11.69
CA ARG A 194 9.65 -22.50 12.47
C ARG A 194 10.31 -23.58 11.62
N ALA A 195 9.89 -23.73 10.37
CA ALA A 195 10.54 -24.65 9.43
C ALA A 195 12.01 -24.28 9.18
N LEU A 196 12.32 -22.97 9.13
CA LEU A 196 13.70 -22.45 9.02
C LEU A 196 14.49 -22.50 10.35
N GLY A 197 13.92 -23.05 11.42
CA GLY A 197 14.60 -23.23 12.72
C GLY A 197 14.37 -22.12 13.73
N ALA A 198 13.51 -21.11 13.46
CA ALA A 198 13.19 -20.09 14.43
C ALA A 198 12.26 -20.60 15.54
N GLN A 199 12.56 -20.21 16.78
CA GLN A 199 11.56 -20.19 17.85
C GLN A 199 10.70 -18.97 17.67
N VAL A 200 9.38 -19.13 17.65
CA VAL A 200 8.43 -18.03 17.44
C VAL A 200 7.38 -18.06 18.55
N ASP A 201 7.34 -16.96 19.29
CA ASP A 201 6.36 -16.66 20.32
C ASP A 201 5.52 -15.45 19.93
N ASP A 202 4.26 -15.46 20.32
CA ASP A 202 3.26 -14.49 19.94
C ASP A 202 2.46 -14.12 21.21
N TYR A 203 2.76 -12.98 21.80
CA TYR A 203 2.05 -12.46 22.98
C TYR A 203 2.16 -10.94 23.07
N GLY A 204 1.25 -10.33 23.83
CA GLY A 204 1.28 -8.89 24.10
C GLY A 204 1.12 -8.00 22.85
N GLY A 205 0.58 -8.53 21.73
CA GLY A 205 0.46 -7.80 20.47
C GLY A 205 1.78 -7.69 19.69
N MET A 206 2.74 -8.54 20.00
CA MET A 206 4.06 -8.61 19.38
C MET A 206 4.39 -10.02 18.91
N ILE A 207 5.16 -10.14 17.84
CA ILE A 207 5.84 -11.36 17.41
C ILE A 207 7.28 -11.28 17.86
N TYR A 208 7.71 -12.30 18.59
CA TYR A 208 9.08 -12.55 19.00
C TYR A 208 9.58 -13.76 18.23
N ALA A 209 10.62 -13.60 17.42
CA ALA A 209 11.22 -14.73 16.73
C ALA A 209 12.73 -14.68 16.84
N LYS A 210 13.37 -15.85 17.05
CA LYS A 210 14.81 -15.97 17.19
C LYS A 210 15.29 -17.35 16.77
N GLY A 211 16.44 -17.42 16.11
CA GLY A 211 17.12 -18.68 15.77
C GLY A 211 18.18 -18.49 14.69
N ASP A 212 19.02 -19.49 14.54
CA ASP A 212 19.94 -19.60 13.41
C ASP A 212 19.14 -20.18 12.22
N MET A 213 18.97 -19.37 11.18
CA MET A 213 18.14 -19.78 10.04
C MET A 213 18.87 -20.87 9.24
N VAL A 214 18.21 -22.01 9.08
CA VAL A 214 18.70 -23.16 8.29
C VAL A 214 17.68 -23.45 7.19
N GLY A 215 18.17 -23.70 5.98
CA GLY A 215 17.36 -24.01 4.83
C GLY A 215 16.49 -25.25 5.05
N ALA A 216 15.23 -25.20 4.60
CA ALA A 216 14.23 -26.23 4.80
C ALA A 216 13.21 -26.28 3.65
N ASP A 217 12.46 -27.37 3.56
CA ASP A 217 11.27 -27.42 2.74
C ASP A 217 10.08 -26.83 3.50
N VAL A 218 9.51 -25.75 2.95
CA VAL A 218 8.36 -25.04 3.51
C VAL A 218 7.16 -25.27 2.62
N PHE A 219 6.15 -25.96 3.11
CA PHE A 219 4.89 -26.17 2.41
C PHE A 219 3.79 -25.31 3.00
N PHE A 220 3.25 -24.37 2.21
CA PHE A 220 2.12 -23.56 2.64
C PHE A 220 0.80 -24.30 2.43
N ASP A 221 -0.06 -24.33 3.46
CA ASP A 221 -1.38 -24.99 3.40
C ASP A 221 -2.33 -24.23 2.46
N ARG A 222 -2.07 -22.93 2.29
CA ARG A 222 -2.76 -22.04 1.34
C ARG A 222 -1.76 -21.07 0.74
N ILE A 223 -2.02 -20.62 -0.47
CA ILE A 223 -1.21 -19.58 -1.13
C ILE A 223 -1.24 -18.31 -0.26
N THR A 224 -0.08 -17.76 0.03
CA THR A 224 0.06 -16.57 0.87
C THR A 224 1.19 -15.68 0.38
N VAL A 225 0.84 -14.48 -0.08
CA VAL A 225 1.81 -13.46 -0.51
C VAL A 225 2.74 -13.09 0.64
N GLY A 226 2.15 -12.74 1.79
CA GLY A 226 2.90 -12.32 2.96
C GLY A 226 3.84 -13.40 3.49
N GLY A 227 3.35 -14.65 3.59
CA GLY A 227 4.16 -15.80 4.00
C GLY A 227 5.31 -16.05 3.04
N THR A 228 5.05 -16.03 1.72
CA THR A 228 6.08 -16.23 0.68
C THR A 228 7.18 -15.18 0.79
N ILE A 229 6.85 -13.88 0.86
CA ILE A 229 7.82 -12.80 1.00
C ILE A 229 8.64 -12.98 2.29
N ASN A 230 8.00 -13.22 3.42
CA ASN A 230 8.70 -13.35 4.70
C ASN A 230 9.67 -14.53 4.73
N VAL A 231 9.27 -15.69 4.18
CA VAL A 231 10.17 -16.85 4.10
C VAL A 231 11.30 -16.58 3.11
N MET A 232 11.04 -15.90 1.97
CA MET A 232 12.09 -15.50 1.03
C MET A 232 13.14 -14.61 1.71
N LEU A 233 12.69 -13.61 2.48
CA LEU A 233 13.59 -12.68 3.20
C LEU A 233 14.43 -13.40 4.26
N ALA A 234 13.81 -14.24 5.08
CA ALA A 234 14.52 -15.01 6.11
C ALA A 234 15.50 -16.04 5.51
N ALA A 235 15.08 -16.71 4.42
CA ALA A 235 15.87 -17.74 3.74
C ALA A 235 17.04 -17.17 2.92
N ALA A 236 17.03 -15.89 2.55
CA ALA A 236 18.06 -15.30 1.72
C ALA A 236 19.46 -15.35 2.33
N LYS A 237 19.55 -15.35 3.68
CA LYS A 237 20.80 -15.50 4.45
C LYS A 237 20.82 -16.77 5.32
N ALA A 238 19.88 -17.71 5.15
CA ALA A 238 19.85 -18.97 5.89
C ALA A 238 20.96 -19.93 5.42
N HIS A 239 21.46 -20.76 6.32
CA HIS A 239 22.45 -21.79 5.96
C HIS A 239 21.81 -22.90 5.13
N GLY A 240 22.28 -23.12 3.91
CA GLY A 240 21.80 -24.21 3.05
C GLY A 240 20.74 -23.80 2.01
N ASN A 241 19.84 -24.72 1.69
CA ASN A 241 18.84 -24.54 0.65
C ASN A 241 17.43 -24.55 1.25
N THR A 242 16.59 -23.64 0.81
CA THR A 242 15.16 -23.57 1.15
C THR A 242 14.33 -23.82 -0.10
N THR A 243 13.30 -24.66 0.00
CA THR A 243 12.29 -24.80 -1.04
C THR A 243 10.94 -24.37 -0.47
N ILE A 244 10.29 -23.41 -1.10
CA ILE A 244 8.94 -22.99 -0.75
C ILE A 244 8.00 -23.64 -1.76
N HIS A 245 7.06 -24.47 -1.27
CA HIS A 245 6.00 -25.09 -2.05
C HIS A 245 4.67 -24.35 -1.82
N ASN A 246 3.82 -24.36 -2.83
CA ASN A 246 2.56 -23.60 -2.85
C ASN A 246 2.79 -22.10 -2.62
N ALA A 247 3.86 -21.58 -3.23
CA ALA A 247 4.26 -20.18 -3.14
C ALA A 247 3.28 -19.28 -3.91
N ALA A 248 3.17 -18.03 -3.49
CA ALA A 248 2.49 -16.97 -4.23
C ALA A 248 3.27 -16.62 -5.51
N ARG A 249 2.55 -16.22 -6.56
CA ARG A 249 3.10 -16.03 -7.94
C ARG A 249 3.04 -14.59 -8.41
N GLU A 250 2.51 -13.69 -7.60
CA GLU A 250 2.28 -12.29 -7.93
C GLU A 250 3.55 -11.61 -8.46
N PRO A 251 3.43 -10.65 -9.40
CA PRO A 251 4.57 -9.96 -9.99
C PRO A 251 5.57 -9.37 -8.99
N HIS A 252 5.10 -8.88 -7.86
CA HIS A 252 5.97 -8.35 -6.82
C HIS A 252 6.76 -9.43 -6.04
N ILE A 253 6.39 -10.71 -6.13
CA ILE A 253 7.21 -11.83 -5.66
C ILE A 253 8.41 -12.03 -6.59
N VAL A 254 8.16 -11.96 -7.90
CA VAL A 254 9.22 -12.05 -8.92
C VAL A 254 10.18 -10.88 -8.78
N ASP A 255 9.66 -9.68 -8.57
CA ASP A 255 10.45 -8.47 -8.43
C ASP A 255 11.33 -8.50 -7.17
N LEU A 256 10.78 -8.98 -6.04
CA LEU A 256 11.58 -9.21 -4.83
C LEU A 256 12.70 -10.23 -5.07
N ALA A 257 12.44 -11.33 -5.78
CA ALA A 257 13.45 -12.31 -6.14
C ALA A 257 14.56 -11.70 -7.01
N ASN A 258 14.19 -10.87 -7.99
CA ASN A 258 15.13 -10.15 -8.84
C ASN A 258 15.98 -9.17 -8.03
N PHE A 259 15.36 -8.45 -7.09
CA PHE A 259 16.09 -7.56 -6.18
C PHE A 259 17.08 -8.32 -5.30
N LEU A 260 16.67 -9.43 -4.66
CA LEU A 260 17.58 -10.27 -3.87
C LEU A 260 18.72 -10.80 -4.74
N ASN A 261 18.44 -11.25 -5.95
CA ASN A 261 19.48 -11.73 -6.88
C ASN A 261 20.42 -10.61 -7.34
N SER A 262 19.93 -9.36 -7.47
CA SER A 262 20.76 -8.21 -7.83
C SER A 262 21.79 -7.85 -6.72
N MET A 263 21.55 -8.29 -5.49
CA MET A 263 22.49 -8.16 -4.36
C MET A 263 23.41 -9.39 -4.17
N GLY A 264 23.37 -10.36 -5.09
CA GLY A 264 24.13 -11.61 -5.00
C GLY A 264 23.39 -12.76 -4.34
N GLY A 265 22.11 -12.61 -4.03
CA GLY A 265 21.23 -13.69 -3.58
C GLY A 265 21.03 -14.77 -4.66
N ARG A 266 20.47 -15.89 -4.26
CA ARG A 266 20.29 -17.05 -5.17
C ARG A 266 18.87 -17.57 -5.06
N VAL A 267 17.93 -16.86 -5.68
CA VAL A 267 16.50 -17.18 -5.72
C VAL A 267 16.11 -17.61 -7.13
N ARG A 268 15.41 -18.73 -7.26
CA ARG A 268 14.91 -19.27 -8.54
C ARG A 268 13.47 -19.74 -8.40
N GLY A 269 12.71 -19.73 -9.50
CA GLY A 269 11.34 -20.21 -9.54
C GLY A 269 10.28 -19.22 -9.05
N ALA A 270 10.64 -17.98 -8.72
CA ALA A 270 9.66 -16.92 -8.46
C ALA A 270 8.71 -16.76 -9.66
N GLY A 271 7.40 -16.59 -9.40
CA GLY A 271 6.36 -16.60 -10.42
C GLY A 271 5.78 -17.99 -10.69
N THR A 272 6.34 -19.05 -10.10
CA THR A 272 5.78 -20.41 -10.07
C THR A 272 5.32 -20.78 -8.66
N ASP A 273 4.71 -21.95 -8.50
CA ASP A 273 4.28 -22.46 -7.19
C ASP A 273 5.43 -22.98 -6.32
N THR A 274 6.65 -23.02 -6.87
CA THR A 274 7.82 -23.56 -6.19
C THR A 274 9.00 -22.59 -6.31
N ILE A 275 9.42 -22.01 -5.18
CA ILE A 275 10.58 -21.10 -5.11
C ILE A 275 11.72 -21.81 -4.40
N ARG A 276 12.92 -21.77 -4.98
CA ARG A 276 14.14 -22.33 -4.41
C ARG A 276 15.12 -21.22 -4.10
N ILE A 277 15.64 -21.23 -2.88
CA ILE A 277 16.55 -20.22 -2.35
C ILE A 277 17.76 -20.94 -1.78
N ARG A 278 18.95 -20.55 -2.24
CA ARG A 278 20.18 -20.92 -1.56
C ARG A 278 20.67 -19.69 -0.79
N GLY A 279 20.72 -19.82 0.51
CA GLY A 279 21.16 -18.72 1.36
C GLY A 279 22.64 -18.36 1.09
N VAL A 280 22.98 -17.13 1.37
CA VAL A 280 24.34 -16.58 1.17
C VAL A 280 24.78 -15.81 2.41
N ASP A 281 26.07 -15.87 2.73
CA ASP A 281 26.64 -15.19 3.91
C ASP A 281 26.78 -13.69 3.67
N TYR A 282 26.92 -13.26 2.40
CA TYR A 282 27.17 -11.87 2.03
C TYR A 282 26.28 -11.43 0.84
N MET A 283 25.72 -10.24 0.98
CA MET A 283 24.94 -9.57 -0.07
C MET A 283 25.53 -8.17 -0.33
N HIS A 284 26.03 -7.94 -1.54
CA HIS A 284 26.63 -6.66 -1.93
C HIS A 284 25.58 -5.58 -2.20
N GLY A 285 26.02 -4.32 -2.25
CA GLY A 285 25.20 -3.19 -2.64
C GLY A 285 24.65 -3.33 -4.06
N SER A 286 23.43 -2.83 -4.28
CA SER A 286 22.78 -2.86 -5.60
C SER A 286 22.04 -1.56 -5.85
N ARG A 287 21.87 -1.23 -7.14
CA ARG A 287 20.93 -0.20 -7.62
C ARG A 287 19.84 -0.89 -8.41
N TYR A 288 18.61 -0.76 -7.93
CA TYR A 288 17.47 -1.50 -8.45
C TYR A 288 16.26 -0.60 -8.65
N SER A 289 15.53 -0.79 -9.75
CA SER A 289 14.29 -0.07 -10.02
C SER A 289 13.11 -1.03 -9.86
N VAL A 290 12.16 -0.71 -8.97
CA VAL A 290 10.96 -1.53 -8.75
C VAL A 290 10.02 -1.47 -9.94
N ILE A 291 9.30 -2.57 -10.20
CA ILE A 291 8.33 -2.65 -11.30
C ILE A 291 7.15 -1.68 -11.10
N PRO A 292 6.51 -1.23 -12.20
CA PRO A 292 5.34 -0.38 -12.16
C PRO A 292 4.16 -1.00 -11.41
N ASP A 293 3.28 -0.15 -10.84
CA ASP A 293 2.09 -0.58 -10.10
C ASP A 293 1.00 -1.14 -11.03
N GLN A 294 0.81 -2.46 -11.00
CA GLN A 294 -0.25 -3.12 -11.74
C GLN A 294 -1.65 -2.70 -11.26
N ILE A 295 -1.82 -2.35 -9.98
CA ILE A 295 -3.13 -2.00 -9.43
C ILE A 295 -3.49 -0.56 -9.78
N GLU A 296 -2.53 0.37 -9.75
CA GLU A 296 -2.75 1.72 -10.28
C GLU A 296 -3.05 1.66 -11.78
N THR A 297 -2.27 0.88 -12.56
CA THR A 297 -2.52 0.64 -13.99
C THR A 297 -3.96 0.18 -14.21
N GLY A 298 -4.40 -0.87 -13.51
CA GLY A 298 -5.75 -1.40 -13.65
C GLY A 298 -6.84 -0.42 -13.21
N THR A 299 -6.60 0.35 -12.15
CA THR A 299 -7.53 1.39 -11.70
C THR A 299 -7.72 2.47 -12.76
N LEU A 300 -6.63 2.91 -13.41
CA LEU A 300 -6.69 3.89 -14.51
C LEU A 300 -7.36 3.31 -15.77
N MET A 301 -7.12 2.02 -16.09
CA MET A 301 -7.81 1.33 -17.17
C MET A 301 -9.32 1.30 -16.94
N ILE A 302 -9.74 0.96 -15.72
CA ILE A 302 -11.15 0.92 -15.32
C ILE A 302 -11.75 2.33 -15.34
N ALA A 303 -11.06 3.34 -14.81
CA ALA A 303 -11.52 4.73 -14.81
C ALA A 303 -11.74 5.26 -16.24
N ALA A 304 -10.79 4.98 -17.15
CA ALA A 304 -10.89 5.34 -18.57
C ALA A 304 -12.11 4.68 -19.22
N ALA A 305 -12.29 3.37 -19.00
CA ALA A 305 -13.44 2.65 -19.52
C ALA A 305 -14.76 3.16 -18.94
N ALA A 306 -14.85 3.30 -17.62
CA ALA A 306 -16.04 3.70 -16.89
C ALA A 306 -16.55 5.10 -17.26
N THR A 307 -15.66 5.99 -17.69
CA THR A 307 -15.98 7.36 -18.13
C THR A 307 -16.18 7.50 -19.65
N HIS A 308 -16.24 6.40 -20.39
CA HIS A 308 -16.27 6.40 -21.86
C HIS A 308 -15.13 7.21 -22.48
N GLY A 309 -13.95 7.05 -21.91
CA GLY A 309 -12.74 7.81 -22.24
C GLY A 309 -11.86 7.16 -23.30
N ASP A 310 -10.75 7.83 -23.56
CA ASP A 310 -9.66 7.36 -24.43
C ASP A 310 -8.32 7.75 -23.76
N VAL A 311 -7.71 6.80 -23.04
CA VAL A 311 -6.53 7.06 -22.23
C VAL A 311 -5.41 6.09 -22.61
N THR A 312 -4.20 6.63 -22.77
CA THR A 312 -2.96 5.86 -22.92
C THR A 312 -2.20 5.88 -21.60
N ILE A 313 -1.94 4.72 -21.04
CA ILE A 313 -1.21 4.50 -19.80
C ILE A 313 0.20 4.02 -20.17
N ARG A 314 1.23 4.78 -19.79
CA ARG A 314 2.64 4.50 -20.06
C ARG A 314 3.38 3.97 -18.83
N GLY A 315 4.51 3.33 -19.05
CA GLY A 315 5.36 2.79 -18.00
C GLY A 315 4.65 1.68 -17.23
N CYS A 316 3.90 0.82 -17.92
CA CYS A 316 3.22 -0.32 -17.33
C CYS A 316 3.72 -1.63 -17.95
N ILE A 317 3.36 -2.75 -17.35
CA ILE A 317 3.68 -4.10 -17.87
C ILE A 317 2.38 -4.76 -18.30
N PRO A 318 2.04 -4.77 -19.61
CA PRO A 318 0.73 -5.25 -20.09
C PRO A 318 0.42 -6.69 -19.72
N THR A 319 1.40 -7.57 -19.64
CA THR A 319 1.22 -8.98 -19.25
C THR A 319 0.71 -9.13 -17.80
N HIS A 320 0.96 -8.14 -16.93
CA HIS A 320 0.39 -8.16 -15.57
C HIS A 320 -1.11 -7.84 -15.54
N MET A 321 -1.65 -7.32 -16.65
CA MET A 321 -3.03 -6.84 -16.76
C MET A 321 -3.95 -7.78 -17.54
N GLU A 322 -3.50 -8.98 -17.93
CA GLU A 322 -4.24 -9.89 -18.81
C GLU A 322 -5.64 -10.23 -18.28
N ALA A 323 -5.77 -10.54 -16.99
CA ALA A 323 -7.07 -10.88 -16.39
C ALA A 323 -8.07 -9.71 -16.44
N LEU A 324 -7.63 -8.47 -16.19
CA LEU A 324 -8.47 -7.28 -16.33
C LEU A 324 -8.77 -6.98 -17.80
N THR A 325 -7.74 -7.04 -18.67
CA THR A 325 -7.89 -6.79 -20.11
C THR A 325 -8.93 -7.72 -20.72
N ALA A 326 -8.91 -9.01 -20.38
CA ALA A 326 -9.90 -9.97 -20.83
C ALA A 326 -11.33 -9.55 -20.43
N LYS A 327 -11.54 -9.09 -19.20
CA LYS A 327 -12.84 -8.63 -18.72
C LYS A 327 -13.30 -7.32 -19.38
N LEU A 328 -12.40 -6.38 -19.60
CA LEU A 328 -12.73 -5.14 -20.32
C LEU A 328 -13.13 -5.44 -21.80
N LEU A 329 -12.40 -6.34 -22.48
CA LEU A 329 -12.74 -6.78 -23.83
C LEU A 329 -14.13 -7.48 -23.86
N GLU A 330 -14.43 -8.35 -22.89
CA GLU A 330 -15.74 -9.02 -22.73
C GLU A 330 -16.86 -7.99 -22.55
N MET A 331 -16.63 -6.87 -21.85
CA MET A 331 -17.56 -5.75 -21.70
C MET A 331 -17.74 -4.90 -22.96
N GLY A 332 -16.90 -5.11 -23.98
CA GLY A 332 -16.93 -4.35 -25.23
C GLY A 332 -16.02 -3.12 -25.26
N VAL A 333 -15.11 -2.99 -24.28
CA VAL A 333 -14.07 -1.95 -24.25
C VAL A 333 -12.94 -2.31 -25.18
N GLN A 334 -12.41 -1.35 -25.92
CA GLN A 334 -11.22 -1.55 -26.75
C GLN A 334 -9.95 -1.37 -25.90
N VAL A 335 -9.11 -2.38 -25.88
CA VAL A 335 -7.81 -2.34 -25.19
C VAL A 335 -6.74 -2.74 -26.18
N THR A 336 -5.72 -1.90 -26.35
CA THR A 336 -4.53 -2.18 -27.17
C THR A 336 -3.28 -1.94 -26.33
N SER A 337 -2.23 -2.72 -26.57
CA SER A 337 -0.98 -2.60 -25.81
C SER A 337 0.24 -2.69 -26.73
N THR A 338 1.33 -2.08 -26.28
CA THR A 338 2.69 -2.25 -26.78
C THR A 338 3.54 -2.87 -25.65
N ASP A 339 4.87 -2.78 -25.74
CA ASP A 339 5.76 -3.37 -24.71
C ASP A 339 5.57 -2.76 -23.31
N ASP A 340 5.32 -1.45 -23.24
CA ASP A 340 5.25 -0.69 -21.98
C ASP A 340 4.04 0.25 -21.89
N THR A 341 3.08 0.14 -22.81
CA THR A 341 1.88 1.00 -22.83
C THR A 341 0.60 0.19 -23.00
N ILE A 342 -0.49 0.71 -22.40
CA ILE A 342 -1.84 0.21 -22.60
C ILE A 342 -2.73 1.41 -22.98
N ARG A 343 -3.47 1.32 -24.09
CA ARG A 343 -4.52 2.27 -24.43
C ARG A 343 -5.88 1.64 -24.23
N VAL A 344 -6.74 2.33 -23.49
CA VAL A 344 -8.14 1.95 -23.24
C VAL A 344 -9.04 2.96 -23.90
N ARG A 345 -9.95 2.50 -24.76
CA ARG A 345 -10.95 3.32 -25.42
C ARG A 345 -12.33 2.73 -25.26
N ALA A 346 -13.28 3.51 -24.80
CA ALA A 346 -14.65 3.12 -24.57
C ALA A 346 -15.61 4.15 -25.16
N GLU A 347 -16.51 3.75 -26.06
CA GLU A 347 -17.42 4.66 -26.76
C GLU A 347 -18.90 4.36 -26.50
N ARG A 348 -19.20 3.20 -25.93
CA ARG A 348 -20.57 2.70 -25.76
C ARG A 348 -20.81 2.20 -24.36
N GLN A 349 -22.08 2.03 -24.01
CA GLN A 349 -22.48 1.36 -22.78
C GLN A 349 -21.87 -0.05 -22.71
N HIS A 350 -21.33 -0.39 -21.56
CA HIS A 350 -20.65 -1.65 -21.32
C HIS A 350 -21.66 -2.77 -21.04
N ARG A 351 -21.33 -3.99 -21.44
CA ARG A 351 -22.09 -5.18 -21.06
C ARG A 351 -21.70 -5.59 -19.63
N ALA A 352 -22.67 -6.14 -18.91
CA ALA A 352 -22.42 -6.78 -17.63
C ALA A 352 -21.53 -8.01 -17.80
N VAL A 353 -20.62 -8.25 -16.86
CA VAL A 353 -19.75 -9.43 -16.80
C VAL A 353 -19.63 -9.94 -15.37
N ASN A 354 -19.34 -11.23 -15.23
CA ASN A 354 -19.07 -11.83 -13.93
C ASN A 354 -17.58 -11.76 -13.59
N ILE A 355 -17.29 -11.43 -12.33
CA ILE A 355 -15.95 -11.36 -11.78
C ILE A 355 -15.81 -12.38 -10.65
N LYS A 356 -14.74 -13.15 -10.67
CA LYS A 356 -14.31 -13.98 -9.54
C LYS A 356 -12.86 -13.65 -9.24
N THR A 357 -12.59 -13.16 -8.03
CA THR A 357 -11.20 -12.90 -7.61
C THR A 357 -10.46 -14.22 -7.39
N GLN A 358 -9.19 -14.24 -7.72
CA GLN A 358 -8.32 -15.39 -7.55
C GLN A 358 -6.87 -14.90 -7.38
N GLU A 359 -6.02 -15.78 -6.83
CA GLU A 359 -4.58 -15.56 -6.81
C GLU A 359 -4.05 -15.40 -8.24
N TYR A 360 -2.95 -14.67 -8.38
CA TYR A 360 -2.32 -14.42 -9.67
C TYR A 360 -1.99 -15.73 -10.41
N PRO A 361 -2.27 -15.85 -11.72
CA PRO A 361 -2.67 -14.80 -12.67
C PRO A 361 -4.20 -14.58 -12.81
N GLY A 362 -5.02 -15.01 -11.84
CA GLY A 362 -6.45 -14.74 -11.84
C GLY A 362 -6.78 -13.27 -11.61
N PHE A 363 -8.08 -12.94 -11.57
CA PHE A 363 -8.52 -11.55 -11.39
C PHE A 363 -8.14 -11.05 -9.98
N PRO A 364 -7.33 -9.97 -9.89
CA PRO A 364 -6.77 -9.55 -8.61
C PRO A 364 -7.84 -8.94 -7.70
N THR A 365 -7.88 -9.38 -6.44
CA THR A 365 -8.80 -8.87 -5.43
C THR A 365 -8.65 -7.34 -5.22
N ASP A 366 -7.48 -6.75 -5.48
CA ASP A 366 -7.24 -5.30 -5.38
C ASP A 366 -7.90 -4.49 -6.52
N LEU A 367 -8.33 -5.12 -7.62
CA LEU A 367 -9.09 -4.50 -8.70
C LEU A 367 -10.59 -4.83 -8.63
N GLN A 368 -11.02 -5.70 -7.71
CA GLN A 368 -12.43 -6.07 -7.54
C GLN A 368 -13.29 -4.84 -7.21
N GLN A 369 -12.85 -3.99 -6.28
CA GLN A 369 -13.60 -2.82 -5.85
C GLN A 369 -13.69 -1.74 -6.94
N PRO A 370 -12.60 -1.32 -7.62
CA PRO A 370 -12.67 -0.46 -8.80
C PRO A 370 -13.57 -1.02 -9.91
N MET A 371 -13.46 -2.32 -10.20
CA MET A 371 -14.26 -2.97 -11.23
C MET A 371 -15.74 -3.01 -10.86
N SER A 372 -16.08 -3.29 -9.60
CA SER A 372 -17.46 -3.25 -9.10
C SER A 372 -18.11 -1.88 -9.31
N ALA A 373 -17.34 -0.79 -9.16
CA ALA A 373 -17.85 0.56 -9.44
C ALA A 373 -18.29 0.70 -10.90
N MET A 374 -17.48 0.26 -11.86
CA MET A 374 -17.82 0.29 -13.28
C MET A 374 -19.04 -0.58 -13.58
N LEU A 375 -19.16 -1.75 -12.93
CA LEU A 375 -20.27 -2.68 -13.15
C LEU A 375 -21.63 -2.11 -12.71
N THR A 376 -21.69 -1.11 -11.81
CA THR A 376 -22.94 -0.50 -11.38
C THR A 376 -23.72 0.18 -12.52
N CYS A 377 -23.04 0.58 -13.60
CA CYS A 377 -23.67 1.18 -14.79
C CYS A 377 -23.56 0.31 -16.05
N ALA A 378 -23.17 -0.95 -15.93
CA ALA A 378 -23.13 -1.88 -17.06
C ALA A 378 -24.53 -2.36 -17.44
N ALA A 379 -24.75 -2.67 -18.72
CA ALA A 379 -26.05 -3.17 -19.20
C ALA A 379 -26.26 -4.63 -18.78
N GLY A 380 -27.16 -4.87 -17.83
CA GLY A 380 -27.49 -6.20 -17.27
C GLY A 380 -26.99 -6.41 -15.85
N ASP A 381 -27.04 -7.64 -15.38
CA ASP A 381 -26.64 -8.03 -14.03
C ASP A 381 -25.24 -8.61 -14.02
N SER A 382 -24.45 -8.22 -13.05
CA SER A 382 -23.09 -8.73 -12.82
C SER A 382 -22.99 -9.46 -11.47
N LEU A 383 -22.28 -10.58 -11.47
CA LEU A 383 -21.95 -11.32 -10.27
C LEU A 383 -20.48 -11.09 -9.92
N VAL A 384 -20.21 -10.61 -8.72
CA VAL A 384 -18.85 -10.43 -8.21
C VAL A 384 -18.62 -11.35 -7.02
N ILE A 385 -17.74 -12.34 -7.19
CA ILE A 385 -17.40 -13.34 -6.17
C ILE A 385 -16.01 -13.01 -5.63
N GLU A 386 -15.91 -12.64 -4.35
CA GLU A 386 -14.65 -12.37 -3.67
C GLU A 386 -14.19 -13.62 -2.93
N THR A 387 -13.08 -14.23 -3.35
CA THR A 387 -12.62 -15.50 -2.77
C THR A 387 -11.41 -15.34 -1.84
N ILE A 388 -10.83 -14.15 -1.79
CA ILE A 388 -9.60 -13.89 -1.03
C ILE A 388 -9.91 -13.30 0.35
N PHE A 389 -10.88 -12.37 0.43
CA PHE A 389 -11.22 -11.67 1.67
C PHE A 389 -12.72 -11.66 1.94
N GLU A 390 -13.11 -11.90 3.18
CA GLU A 390 -14.51 -12.09 3.58
C GLU A 390 -15.30 -10.77 3.66
N ASN A 391 -14.64 -9.63 3.87
CA ASN A 391 -15.30 -8.36 4.17
C ASN A 391 -14.85 -7.24 3.21
N ARG A 392 -15.03 -7.46 1.89
CA ARG A 392 -14.47 -6.57 0.88
C ARG A 392 -15.50 -5.86 -0.01
N PHE A 393 -16.78 -5.77 0.43
CA PHE A 393 -17.87 -5.12 -0.31
C PHE A 393 -18.39 -3.82 0.35
N LYS A 394 -17.67 -3.25 1.30
CA LYS A 394 -18.09 -2.00 2.00
C LYS A 394 -18.30 -0.82 1.06
N HIS A 395 -17.51 -0.71 -0.01
CA HIS A 395 -17.65 0.31 -1.03
C HIS A 395 -19.01 0.26 -1.75
N LEU A 396 -19.56 -0.93 -1.95
CA LEU A 396 -20.87 -1.09 -2.58
C LEU A 396 -22.00 -0.55 -1.71
N VAL A 397 -21.89 -0.66 -0.39
CA VAL A 397 -22.83 -0.05 0.57
C VAL A 397 -22.80 1.48 0.45
N GLU A 398 -21.62 2.08 0.28
CA GLU A 398 -21.51 3.52 0.04
C GLU A 398 -22.10 3.90 -1.34
N MET A 399 -21.89 3.08 -2.38
CA MET A 399 -22.45 3.33 -3.72
C MET A 399 -23.98 3.20 -3.77
N GLN A 400 -24.62 2.47 -2.85
CA GLN A 400 -26.09 2.49 -2.74
C GLN A 400 -26.62 3.89 -2.44
N ARG A 401 -25.87 4.74 -1.73
CA ARG A 401 -26.20 6.16 -1.52
C ARG A 401 -26.18 6.96 -2.83
N MET A 402 -25.40 6.50 -3.80
CA MET A 402 -25.31 7.08 -5.15
C MET A 402 -26.36 6.50 -6.10
N GLY A 403 -27.23 5.61 -5.65
CA GLY A 403 -28.29 4.97 -6.44
C GLY A 403 -27.91 3.62 -7.05
N ALA A 404 -26.76 3.04 -6.69
CA ALA A 404 -26.42 1.69 -7.13
C ALA A 404 -27.39 0.65 -6.56
N LYS A 405 -27.78 -0.31 -7.38
CA LYS A 405 -28.60 -1.45 -6.99
C LYS A 405 -27.74 -2.66 -6.74
N VAL A 406 -27.53 -3.00 -5.49
CA VAL A 406 -26.62 -4.06 -5.07
C VAL A 406 -27.24 -4.92 -3.98
N ARG A 407 -27.08 -6.22 -4.10
CA ARG A 407 -27.39 -7.21 -3.06
C ARG A 407 -26.12 -8.01 -2.73
N ILE A 408 -25.72 -8.02 -1.47
CA ILE A 408 -24.55 -8.76 -0.98
C ILE A 408 -25.04 -9.97 -0.21
N VAL A 409 -24.55 -11.16 -0.59
CA VAL A 409 -24.82 -12.43 0.08
C VAL A 409 -23.47 -13.09 0.32
N GLU A 410 -23.04 -13.13 1.58
CA GLU A 410 -21.71 -13.63 1.98
C GLU A 410 -20.57 -12.96 1.19
N GLN A 411 -19.81 -13.73 0.45
CA GLN A 411 -18.69 -13.27 -0.38
C GLN A 411 -19.09 -13.02 -1.84
N THR A 412 -20.38 -12.79 -2.10
CA THR A 412 -20.90 -12.56 -3.44
C THR A 412 -21.74 -11.27 -3.48
N ALA A 413 -21.42 -10.38 -4.38
CA ALA A 413 -22.25 -9.23 -4.70
C ALA A 413 -22.95 -9.43 -6.04
N ILE A 414 -24.26 -9.20 -6.05
CA ILE A 414 -25.09 -9.13 -7.25
C ILE A 414 -25.31 -7.65 -7.52
N ILE A 415 -24.87 -7.16 -8.67
CA ILE A 415 -24.93 -5.76 -9.09
C ILE A 415 -25.87 -5.69 -10.28
N GLU A 416 -27.03 -5.06 -10.10
CA GLU A 416 -27.96 -4.73 -11.18
C GLU A 416 -27.53 -3.39 -11.79
N GLY A 417 -27.24 -3.36 -13.08
CA GLY A 417 -26.82 -2.15 -13.76
C GLY A 417 -27.91 -1.07 -13.76
N VAL A 418 -27.53 0.18 -13.48
CA VAL A 418 -28.40 1.35 -13.51
C VAL A 418 -27.99 2.31 -14.63
N ASP A 419 -28.92 3.14 -15.12
CA ASP A 419 -28.64 4.11 -16.17
C ASP A 419 -27.64 5.19 -15.75
N ALA A 420 -27.58 5.53 -14.47
CA ALA A 420 -26.63 6.48 -13.92
C ALA A 420 -26.53 6.37 -12.39
N LEU A 421 -25.35 6.63 -11.85
CA LEU A 421 -25.14 7.01 -10.46
C LEU A 421 -25.38 8.52 -10.28
N TYR A 422 -25.65 8.93 -9.05
CA TYR A 422 -25.84 10.34 -8.67
C TYR A 422 -24.83 10.73 -7.61
N GLY A 423 -24.31 11.96 -7.70
CA GLY A 423 -23.38 12.50 -6.73
C GLY A 423 -23.97 12.50 -5.31
N ALA A 424 -23.21 12.02 -4.34
CA ALA A 424 -23.62 11.93 -2.95
C ALA A 424 -22.40 12.02 -2.02
N PRO A 425 -22.59 12.37 -0.73
CA PRO A 425 -21.56 12.19 0.29
C PRO A 425 -21.33 10.71 0.57
N VAL A 426 -20.09 10.25 0.41
CA VAL A 426 -19.64 8.85 0.63
C VAL A 426 -18.32 8.82 1.40
N THR A 427 -18.02 7.71 2.07
CA THR A 427 -16.83 7.58 2.92
C THR A 427 -15.92 6.45 2.43
N ALA A 428 -14.65 6.76 2.21
CA ALA A 428 -13.64 5.74 1.93
C ALA A 428 -13.42 4.89 3.20
N THR A 429 -13.64 3.58 3.09
CA THR A 429 -13.50 2.64 4.21
C THR A 429 -12.16 1.91 4.22
N ASP A 430 -11.49 1.90 3.09
CA ASP A 430 -10.16 1.34 2.87
C ASP A 430 -9.57 1.90 1.57
N LEU A 431 -8.30 1.56 1.30
CA LEU A 431 -7.53 2.05 0.15
C LEU A 431 -8.25 1.81 -1.20
N ARG A 432 -8.70 0.59 -1.46
CA ARG A 432 -9.30 0.22 -2.77
C ARG A 432 -10.77 0.62 -2.85
N ALA A 433 -11.49 0.62 -1.71
CA ALA A 433 -12.82 1.20 -1.61
C ALA A 433 -12.78 2.69 -1.98
N GLY A 434 -11.81 3.44 -1.46
CA GLY A 434 -11.63 4.85 -1.83
C GLY A 434 -11.42 5.05 -3.33
N ALA A 435 -10.55 4.26 -3.97
CA ALA A 435 -10.35 4.31 -5.42
C ALA A 435 -11.61 3.95 -6.21
N ALA A 436 -12.39 2.97 -5.74
CA ALA A 436 -13.67 2.61 -6.35
C ALA A 436 -14.70 3.75 -6.25
N LEU A 437 -14.75 4.46 -5.11
CA LEU A 437 -15.62 5.63 -4.93
C LEU A 437 -15.17 6.81 -5.81
N VAL A 438 -13.87 6.97 -6.07
CA VAL A 438 -13.38 7.95 -7.05
C VAL A 438 -13.93 7.62 -8.45
N ILE A 439 -13.85 6.36 -8.89
CA ILE A 439 -14.39 5.93 -10.18
C ILE A 439 -15.91 6.15 -10.21
N ALA A 440 -16.64 5.77 -9.16
CA ALA A 440 -18.08 6.00 -9.07
C ALA A 440 -18.43 7.50 -9.16
N GLY A 441 -17.65 8.37 -8.50
CA GLY A 441 -17.80 9.82 -8.58
C GLY A 441 -17.56 10.38 -9.98
N LEU A 442 -16.57 9.86 -10.73
CA LEU A 442 -16.31 10.24 -12.12
C LEU A 442 -17.46 9.86 -13.07
N MET A 443 -18.17 8.76 -12.78
CA MET A 443 -19.31 8.28 -13.56
C MET A 443 -20.62 8.99 -13.19
N ALA A 444 -20.74 9.53 -11.98
CA ALA A 444 -21.99 10.03 -11.43
C ALA A 444 -22.47 11.33 -12.10
N LYS A 445 -23.78 11.55 -12.09
CA LYS A 445 -24.36 12.85 -12.40
C LYS A 445 -24.32 13.75 -11.17
N GLY A 446 -23.75 14.95 -11.30
CA GLY A 446 -23.59 15.90 -10.20
C GLY A 446 -22.28 15.71 -9.45
N THR A 447 -22.20 16.19 -8.19
CA THR A 447 -20.98 16.24 -7.41
C THR A 447 -20.99 15.19 -6.29
N THR A 448 -19.93 14.39 -6.23
CA THR A 448 -19.67 13.40 -5.18
C THR A 448 -18.65 13.98 -4.20
N GLU A 449 -18.93 13.83 -2.90
CA GLU A 449 -18.02 14.19 -1.81
C GLU A 449 -17.44 12.91 -1.21
N ILE A 450 -16.12 12.72 -1.29
CA ILE A 450 -15.46 11.55 -0.69
C ILE A 450 -14.76 11.97 0.60
N TYR A 451 -15.24 11.45 1.71
CA TYR A 451 -14.66 11.61 3.03
C TYR A 451 -13.58 10.56 3.30
N GLU A 452 -12.68 10.84 4.24
CA GLU A 452 -11.53 10.01 4.62
C GLU A 452 -10.61 9.60 3.42
N PRO A 453 -10.26 10.53 2.51
CA PRO A 453 -9.44 10.23 1.35
C PRO A 453 -8.00 9.82 1.68
N SER A 454 -7.55 10.02 2.92
CA SER A 454 -6.25 9.56 3.43
C SER A 454 -6.02 8.05 3.24
N TYR A 455 -7.10 7.24 3.22
CA TYR A 455 -6.96 5.84 2.85
C TYR A 455 -6.43 5.63 1.43
N ILE A 456 -6.78 6.51 0.49
CA ILE A 456 -6.36 6.43 -0.93
C ILE A 456 -4.86 6.71 -1.03
N GLU A 457 -4.33 7.67 -0.26
CA GLU A 457 -2.93 8.10 -0.27
C GLU A 457 -1.95 7.02 0.19
N ARG A 458 -2.46 5.99 0.86
CA ARG A 458 -1.65 4.83 1.24
C ARG A 458 -1.16 4.01 0.05
N GLY A 459 -1.73 4.17 -1.13
CA GLY A 459 -1.36 3.36 -2.29
C GLY A 459 -1.51 4.01 -3.65
N TYR A 460 -2.06 5.21 -3.71
CA TYR A 460 -2.12 6.01 -4.94
C TYR A 460 -1.45 7.35 -4.68
N GLU A 461 -0.42 7.62 -5.44
CA GLU A 461 0.27 8.90 -5.38
C GLU A 461 -0.55 9.97 -6.10
N ARG A 462 -1.19 10.86 -5.31
CA ARG A 462 -1.94 12.02 -5.81
C ARG A 462 -2.85 11.66 -7.00
N ILE A 463 -3.70 10.66 -6.83
CA ILE A 463 -4.59 10.15 -7.89
C ILE A 463 -5.43 11.28 -8.52
N GLU A 464 -5.82 12.29 -7.72
CA GLU A 464 -6.57 13.46 -8.16
C GLU A 464 -5.81 14.29 -9.20
N ASP A 465 -4.49 14.41 -9.09
CA ASP A 465 -3.68 15.17 -10.05
C ASP A 465 -3.59 14.42 -11.39
N LYS A 466 -3.39 13.10 -11.35
CA LYS A 466 -3.38 12.27 -12.56
C LYS A 466 -4.72 12.30 -13.28
N LEU A 467 -5.82 12.17 -12.54
CA LEU A 467 -7.17 12.21 -13.12
C LEU A 467 -7.51 13.60 -13.66
N ARG A 468 -7.10 14.68 -12.97
CA ARG A 468 -7.28 16.06 -13.45
C ARG A 468 -6.50 16.30 -14.74
N ALA A 469 -5.29 15.79 -14.87
CA ALA A 469 -4.51 15.86 -16.10
C ALA A 469 -5.19 15.12 -17.27
N LEU A 470 -6.04 14.13 -17.00
CA LEU A 470 -6.87 13.42 -17.98
C LEU A 470 -8.23 14.10 -18.22
N GLY A 471 -8.50 15.25 -17.60
CA GLY A 471 -9.73 16.03 -17.82
C GLY A 471 -10.82 15.83 -16.75
N ALA A 472 -10.56 15.13 -15.66
CA ALA A 472 -11.52 15.02 -14.56
C ALA A 472 -11.67 16.36 -13.81
N ASP A 473 -12.90 16.68 -13.42
CA ASP A 473 -13.19 17.75 -12.45
C ASP A 473 -13.14 17.17 -11.03
N ILE A 474 -11.96 17.23 -10.44
CA ILE A 474 -11.67 16.69 -9.12
C ILE A 474 -10.83 17.67 -8.31
N ALA A 475 -11.24 17.96 -7.09
CA ALA A 475 -10.57 18.91 -6.21
C ALA A 475 -10.43 18.36 -4.78
N ARG A 476 -9.35 18.75 -4.12
CA ARG A 476 -9.11 18.56 -2.69
C ARG A 476 -9.61 19.79 -1.95
N VAL A 477 -10.56 19.62 -1.03
CA VAL A 477 -11.20 20.73 -0.31
C VAL A 477 -11.07 20.49 1.20
N PRO A 478 -10.58 21.46 1.99
CA PRO A 478 -10.55 21.35 3.45
C PRO A 478 -11.94 21.08 4.05
N LEU A 479 -12.00 20.29 5.14
CA LEU A 479 -13.20 20.04 5.94
C LEU A 479 -13.44 21.14 6.96
#